data_3c05e735b692ddad587bb4f42fb29a50
#
_entry.id   3c05e735b692ddad587bb4f42fb29a50
#
_cell.length_a   1.000
_cell.length_b   1.000
_cell.length_c   1.000
_cell.angle_alpha   90.00
_cell.angle_beta   90.00
_cell.angle_gamma   90.00
#
_symmetry.space_group_name_H-M   'P 1'
#
loop_
_entity.id
_entity.type
_entity.pdbx_description
1 polymer ?
#
loop_
_entity_poly.entity_id
_entity_poly.type
_entity_poly.pdbx_seq_one_letter_code
_entity_poly.pdbx_strand_id
1 'polypeptide(L)'
;MLAPALANLDDALVRYLDQMGVAVLVKDLGTGRYVFASPCAQAVLQSSRELPGISDGDVFDAVQAVALRAADQQAVYLGSAYASEHRIERKGERHEYMVWRQPLPASETQGARVLSCWQDLTEQRKREGQLQAALQQLEAQQRANAELRREMQDSQVRDNVSGLYHRAHFEEQLRREADLSSREQREFAIVSVSVDGMDSIREAHGADSCELVVEALGRLLRANTRAMDSPCRLGGDRFVVLLSGMGLAMAHSRMEHLRKACAQHIVAYNGQQIPFTVSMGIASFPHTAGSVDELMRSADRAMAASRDKGGNHLTLSSIQFVLSH
;
A
#
# COMPACT_ATOMS: atom_id res chain seq x y z
N MET A 1 27.68 13.47 -57.10
CA MET A 1 28.69 12.56 -56.52
C MET A 1 28.10 11.63 -55.39
N LEU A 2 26.92 11.02 -55.59
CA LEU A 2 26.28 10.08 -54.61
C LEU A 2 26.19 8.64 -55.17
N ALA A 3 26.43 8.42 -56.44
CA ALA A 3 26.23 7.13 -57.09
C ALA A 3 27.20 5.98 -56.69
N PRO A 4 28.52 6.18 -56.43
CA PRO A 4 29.37 5.06 -56.03
C PRO A 4 29.26 4.65 -54.55
N ALA A 5 28.77 5.54 -53.67
CA ALA A 5 28.56 5.20 -52.26
C ALA A 5 27.29 4.34 -52.02
N LEU A 6 26.36 4.33 -52.97
CA LEU A 6 25.10 3.58 -52.90
C LEU A 6 25.18 2.17 -53.50
N ALA A 7 26.18 1.88 -54.33
CA ALA A 7 26.28 0.61 -55.06
C ALA A 7 26.47 -0.64 -54.17
N ASN A 8 26.87 -0.47 -52.89
CA ASN A 8 27.02 -1.55 -51.91
C ASN A 8 26.10 -1.36 -50.67
N LEU A 9 25.15 -0.39 -50.74
CA LEU A 9 24.28 -0.10 -49.58
C LEU A 9 23.34 -1.25 -49.27
N ASP A 10 22.81 -1.91 -50.29
CA ASP A 10 21.88 -3.02 -50.15
C ASP A 10 22.55 -4.20 -49.44
N ASP A 11 23.74 -4.57 -49.82
CA ASP A 11 24.54 -5.60 -49.19
C ASP A 11 24.94 -5.24 -47.76
N ALA A 12 25.32 -4.01 -47.51
CA ALA A 12 25.72 -3.52 -46.21
C ALA A 12 24.48 -3.51 -45.25
N LEU A 13 23.33 -3.07 -45.73
CA LEU A 13 22.08 -3.06 -44.96
C LEU A 13 21.61 -4.47 -44.58
N VAL A 14 21.63 -5.39 -45.57
CA VAL A 14 21.30 -6.80 -45.30
C VAL A 14 22.20 -7.42 -44.25
N ARG A 15 23.53 -7.20 -44.35
CA ARG A 15 24.52 -7.69 -43.36
C ARG A 15 24.29 -7.06 -41.97
N TYR A 16 23.94 -5.79 -41.92
CA TYR A 16 23.65 -5.11 -40.67
C TYR A 16 22.41 -5.71 -39.97
N LEU A 17 21.31 -5.89 -40.71
CA LEU A 17 20.11 -6.56 -40.21
C LEU A 17 20.37 -7.99 -39.76
N ASP A 18 21.17 -8.71 -40.56
CA ASP A 18 21.57 -10.08 -40.23
C ASP A 18 22.35 -10.16 -38.92
N GLN A 19 23.29 -9.21 -38.66
CA GLN A 19 24.01 -9.11 -37.39
C GLN A 19 23.11 -8.78 -36.20
N MET A 20 21.99 -8.07 -36.43
CA MET A 20 20.96 -7.80 -35.41
C MET A 20 19.99 -8.98 -35.22
N GLY A 21 20.17 -10.09 -35.93
CA GLY A 21 19.25 -11.24 -35.86
C GLY A 21 17.92 -11.00 -36.55
N VAL A 22 17.84 -10.02 -37.47
CA VAL A 22 16.66 -9.75 -38.30
C VAL A 22 16.84 -10.44 -39.64
N ALA A 23 16.07 -11.48 -39.90
CA ALA A 23 16.11 -12.18 -41.16
C ALA A 23 15.47 -11.37 -42.27
N VAL A 24 16.17 -11.26 -43.41
CA VAL A 24 15.67 -10.60 -44.59
C VAL A 24 15.36 -11.66 -45.63
N LEU A 25 14.11 -11.63 -46.11
CA LEU A 25 13.60 -12.59 -47.12
C LEU A 25 12.95 -11.84 -48.27
N VAL A 26 13.13 -12.34 -49.48
CA VAL A 26 12.37 -11.89 -50.64
C VAL A 26 11.62 -13.07 -51.23
N LYS A 27 10.33 -12.88 -51.44
CA LYS A 27 9.44 -13.90 -52.00
C LYS A 27 8.91 -13.43 -53.33
N ASP A 28 8.87 -14.30 -54.31
CA ASP A 28 8.18 -14.12 -55.57
C ASP A 28 6.71 -14.39 -55.38
N LEU A 29 5.82 -13.43 -55.73
CA LEU A 29 4.40 -13.51 -55.51
C LEU A 29 3.68 -14.43 -56.47
N GLY A 30 4.22 -14.64 -57.67
CA GLY A 30 3.64 -15.51 -58.68
C GLY A 30 3.81 -16.99 -58.34
N THR A 31 4.99 -17.35 -57.84
CA THR A 31 5.34 -18.75 -57.48
C THR A 31 5.14 -19.04 -55.97
N GLY A 32 5.06 -18.00 -55.14
CA GLY A 32 5.00 -18.13 -53.67
C GLY A 32 6.30 -18.64 -53.03
N ARG A 33 7.42 -18.64 -53.79
CA ARG A 33 8.73 -19.18 -53.33
C ARG A 33 9.68 -18.05 -52.92
N TYR A 34 10.51 -18.37 -51.93
CA TYR A 34 11.60 -17.49 -51.55
C TYR A 34 12.65 -17.45 -52.63
N VAL A 35 13.03 -16.25 -53.09
CA VAL A 35 14.09 -16.01 -54.10
C VAL A 35 15.38 -15.51 -53.45
N PHE A 36 15.28 -14.98 -52.24
CA PHE A 36 16.41 -14.56 -51.42
C PHE A 36 16.15 -14.80 -49.95
N ALA A 37 17.21 -15.13 -49.21
CA ALA A 37 17.19 -15.23 -47.74
C ALA A 37 18.56 -14.78 -47.21
N SER A 38 18.58 -13.95 -46.18
CA SER A 38 19.81 -13.58 -45.48
C SER A 38 20.40 -14.77 -44.72
N PRO A 39 21.71 -14.76 -44.38
CA PRO A 39 22.36 -15.87 -43.70
C PRO A 39 21.68 -16.30 -42.38
N CYS A 40 21.18 -15.34 -41.57
CA CYS A 40 20.50 -15.65 -40.32
C CYS A 40 19.07 -16.19 -40.50
N ALA A 41 18.47 -16.05 -41.69
CA ALA A 41 17.08 -16.40 -41.94
C ALA A 41 16.75 -17.87 -41.61
N GLN A 42 17.67 -18.79 -41.89
CA GLN A 42 17.51 -20.21 -41.58
C GLN A 42 17.42 -20.44 -40.06
N ALA A 43 18.26 -19.75 -39.28
CA ALA A 43 18.25 -19.81 -37.82
C ALA A 43 17.02 -19.12 -37.22
N VAL A 44 16.70 -17.90 -37.67
CA VAL A 44 15.53 -17.14 -37.19
C VAL A 44 14.23 -17.89 -37.46
N LEU A 45 14.07 -18.47 -38.67
CA LEU A 45 12.88 -19.25 -39.01
C LEU A 45 12.99 -20.73 -38.56
N GLN A 46 14.09 -21.13 -37.94
CA GLN A 46 14.36 -22.50 -37.51
C GLN A 46 14.11 -23.52 -38.63
N SER A 47 14.43 -23.18 -39.85
CA SER A 47 14.24 -24.04 -41.01
C SER A 47 15.34 -25.09 -41.07
N SER A 48 14.97 -26.34 -41.31
CA SER A 48 15.93 -27.44 -41.60
C SER A 48 16.37 -27.49 -43.06
N ARG A 49 15.74 -26.67 -43.94
CA ARG A 49 16.02 -26.62 -45.39
C ARG A 49 16.54 -25.25 -45.75
N GLU A 50 17.32 -25.20 -46.81
CA GLU A 50 17.64 -23.88 -47.42
C GLU A 50 16.35 -23.20 -47.89
N LEU A 51 16.25 -21.89 -47.62
CA LEU A 51 15.02 -21.15 -47.90
C LEU A 51 14.83 -20.77 -49.37
N PRO A 52 15.88 -20.39 -50.15
CA PRO A 52 15.69 -20.10 -51.56
C PRO A 52 15.12 -21.32 -52.33
N GLY A 53 14.06 -21.07 -53.10
CA GLY A 53 13.36 -22.07 -53.91
C GLY A 53 12.22 -22.82 -53.25
N ILE A 54 12.02 -22.69 -51.93
CA ILE A 54 10.92 -23.33 -51.19
C ILE A 54 9.82 -22.28 -50.87
N SER A 55 8.65 -22.73 -50.48
CA SER A 55 7.48 -21.89 -50.12
C SER A 55 7.20 -21.90 -48.62
N ASP A 56 6.28 -21.04 -48.15
CA ASP A 56 5.83 -21.04 -46.76
C ASP A 56 5.32 -22.43 -46.30
N GLY A 57 4.61 -23.15 -47.18
CA GLY A 57 4.09 -24.47 -46.86
C GLY A 57 5.15 -25.57 -46.68
N ASP A 58 6.38 -25.32 -47.15
CA ASP A 58 7.52 -26.21 -46.90
C ASP A 58 8.20 -25.97 -45.55
N VAL A 59 7.97 -24.75 -44.99
CA VAL A 59 8.60 -24.26 -43.73
C VAL A 59 7.62 -24.30 -42.57
N PHE A 60 6.39 -23.94 -42.81
CA PHE A 60 5.34 -23.76 -41.80
C PHE A 60 4.19 -24.74 -42.00
N ASP A 61 3.35 -24.90 -40.97
CA ASP A 61 2.10 -25.65 -41.13
C ASP A 61 1.10 -24.92 -42.06
N ALA A 62 0.05 -25.65 -42.44
CA ALA A 62 -0.94 -25.12 -43.40
C ALA A 62 -1.64 -23.84 -42.91
N VAL A 63 -1.92 -23.75 -41.62
CA VAL A 63 -2.61 -22.58 -41.02
C VAL A 63 -1.70 -21.38 -41.02
N GLN A 64 -0.45 -21.58 -40.59
CA GLN A 64 0.59 -20.53 -40.56
C GLN A 64 0.93 -20.04 -41.98
N ALA A 65 1.10 -20.98 -42.94
CA ALA A 65 1.38 -20.63 -44.34
C ALA A 65 0.25 -19.81 -44.98
N VAL A 66 -1.01 -20.12 -44.66
CA VAL A 66 -2.17 -19.32 -45.13
C VAL A 66 -2.14 -17.94 -44.48
N ALA A 67 -1.87 -17.82 -43.18
CA ALA A 67 -1.81 -16.52 -42.52
C ALA A 67 -0.66 -15.63 -43.04
N LEU A 68 0.49 -16.22 -43.32
CA LEU A 68 1.62 -15.50 -43.93
C LEU A 68 1.31 -15.01 -45.33
N ARG A 69 0.68 -15.85 -46.16
CA ARG A 69 0.23 -15.46 -47.52
C ARG A 69 -0.79 -14.35 -47.47
N ALA A 70 -1.75 -14.41 -46.56
CA ALA A 70 -2.75 -13.35 -46.41
C ALA A 70 -2.07 -12.00 -46.00
N ALA A 71 -1.06 -12.05 -45.12
CA ALA A 71 -0.30 -10.85 -44.77
C ALA A 71 0.52 -10.29 -45.93
N ASP A 72 1.13 -11.16 -46.76
CA ASP A 72 1.83 -10.74 -47.97
C ASP A 72 0.84 -10.07 -48.97
N GLN A 73 -0.36 -10.64 -49.20
CA GLN A 73 -1.40 -10.05 -50.00
C GLN A 73 -1.89 -8.72 -49.47
N GLN A 74 -2.01 -8.59 -48.15
CA GLN A 74 -2.38 -7.32 -47.52
C GLN A 74 -1.36 -6.23 -47.79
N ALA A 75 -0.08 -6.53 -47.69
CA ALA A 75 1.00 -5.59 -48.01
C ALA A 75 0.93 -5.13 -49.47
N VAL A 76 0.68 -6.07 -50.41
CA VAL A 76 0.50 -5.76 -51.82
C VAL A 76 -0.73 -4.88 -52.09
N TYR A 77 -1.85 -5.20 -51.47
CA TYR A 77 -3.06 -4.42 -51.57
C TYR A 77 -2.89 -2.97 -51.08
N LEU A 78 -2.18 -2.79 -49.97
CA LEU A 78 -1.88 -1.47 -49.43
C LEU A 78 -0.86 -0.70 -50.26
N GLY A 79 -0.04 -1.37 -51.07
CA GLY A 79 1.02 -0.76 -51.86
C GLY A 79 2.12 -0.09 -51.04
N SER A 80 2.17 -0.36 -49.74
CA SER A 80 3.09 0.25 -48.75
C SER A 80 3.61 -0.74 -47.74
N ALA A 81 4.51 -0.31 -46.87
CA ALA A 81 5.03 -1.16 -45.80
C ALA A 81 3.88 -1.60 -44.87
N TYR A 82 3.87 -2.88 -44.55
CA TYR A 82 2.90 -3.51 -43.64
C TYR A 82 3.61 -4.35 -42.59
N ALA A 83 3.26 -4.17 -41.32
CA ALA A 83 3.80 -4.94 -40.23
C ALA A 83 2.73 -5.82 -39.57
N SER A 84 3.07 -7.03 -39.24
CA SER A 84 2.17 -7.95 -38.51
C SER A 84 2.95 -8.84 -37.57
N GLU A 85 2.29 -9.22 -36.46
CA GLU A 85 2.83 -10.21 -35.52
C GLU A 85 2.33 -11.61 -35.89
N HIS A 86 3.22 -12.57 -35.80
CA HIS A 86 2.91 -13.98 -36.03
C HIS A 86 3.36 -14.80 -34.85
N ARG A 87 2.47 -15.68 -34.40
CA ARG A 87 2.75 -16.67 -33.36
C ARG A 87 2.88 -18.04 -34.01
N ILE A 88 4.04 -18.60 -33.94
CA ILE A 88 4.38 -19.83 -34.65
C ILE A 88 4.82 -20.86 -33.63
N GLU A 89 4.10 -21.99 -33.60
CA GLU A 89 4.48 -23.11 -32.76
C GLU A 89 5.40 -24.06 -33.53
N ARG A 90 6.57 -24.36 -32.93
CA ARG A 90 7.54 -25.29 -33.50
C ARG A 90 8.12 -26.19 -32.42
N LYS A 91 8.12 -27.49 -32.68
CA LYS A 91 8.65 -28.53 -31.76
C LYS A 91 8.12 -28.41 -30.33
N GLY A 92 6.86 -27.91 -30.18
CA GLY A 92 6.25 -27.69 -28.87
C GLY A 92 6.65 -26.38 -28.20
N GLU A 93 7.45 -25.53 -28.85
CA GLU A 93 7.79 -24.20 -28.38
C GLU A 93 7.09 -23.12 -29.21
N ARG A 94 6.60 -22.10 -28.54
CA ARG A 94 5.91 -20.97 -29.14
C ARG A 94 6.88 -19.83 -29.38
N HIS A 95 7.02 -19.43 -30.64
CA HIS A 95 7.81 -18.30 -31.08
C HIS A 95 6.92 -17.14 -31.51
N GLU A 96 7.34 -15.93 -31.22
CA GLU A 96 6.63 -14.71 -31.57
C GLU A 96 7.51 -13.87 -32.50
N TYR A 97 7.02 -13.62 -33.70
CA TYR A 97 7.74 -12.86 -34.71
C TYR A 97 7.02 -11.56 -35.02
N MET A 98 7.80 -10.48 -35.15
CA MET A 98 7.39 -9.27 -35.86
C MET A 98 7.91 -9.37 -37.29
N VAL A 99 6.99 -9.17 -38.25
CA VAL A 99 7.32 -9.26 -39.67
C VAL A 99 6.89 -7.97 -40.38
N TRP A 100 7.86 -7.25 -40.89
CA TRP A 100 7.65 -6.07 -41.75
C TRP A 100 7.71 -6.51 -43.20
N ARG A 101 6.77 -6.09 -44.02
CA ARG A 101 6.66 -6.43 -45.42
C ARG A 101 6.66 -5.17 -46.26
N GLN A 102 7.44 -5.17 -47.34
CA GLN A 102 7.46 -4.10 -48.34
C GLN A 102 7.22 -4.75 -49.72
N PRO A 103 6.11 -4.42 -50.41
CA PRO A 103 5.91 -4.89 -51.76
C PRO A 103 6.92 -4.24 -52.71
N LEU A 104 7.48 -5.07 -53.58
CA LEU A 104 8.36 -4.68 -54.67
C LEU A 104 7.60 -4.87 -55.98
N PRO A 105 7.33 -3.78 -56.73
CA PRO A 105 6.59 -3.87 -57.96
C PRO A 105 7.31 -4.71 -59.03
N ALA A 106 6.56 -5.28 -59.97
CA ALA A 106 7.14 -5.98 -61.09
C ALA A 106 7.97 -5.02 -61.94
N SER A 107 9.12 -5.53 -62.46
CA SER A 107 9.94 -4.84 -63.44
C SER A 107 9.91 -5.61 -64.78
N GLU A 108 10.54 -5.07 -65.85
CA GLU A 108 10.55 -5.71 -67.18
C GLU A 108 11.16 -7.13 -67.13
N THR A 109 12.02 -7.41 -66.14
CA THR A 109 12.75 -8.68 -66.04
C THR A 109 12.33 -9.53 -64.85
N GLN A 110 11.55 -9.00 -63.93
CA GLN A 110 11.25 -9.66 -62.66
C GLN A 110 9.75 -9.45 -62.33
N GLY A 111 9.09 -10.54 -61.89
CA GLY A 111 7.72 -10.50 -61.38
C GLY A 111 7.57 -9.71 -60.08
N ALA A 112 6.33 -9.46 -59.65
CA ALA A 112 6.05 -8.81 -58.39
C ALA A 112 6.60 -9.63 -57.22
N ARG A 113 7.22 -8.96 -56.25
CA ARG A 113 7.87 -9.59 -55.09
C ARG A 113 7.48 -8.90 -53.78
N VAL A 114 7.68 -9.56 -52.67
CA VAL A 114 7.60 -8.97 -51.34
C VAL A 114 8.91 -9.15 -50.60
N LEU A 115 9.49 -8.07 -50.11
CA LEU A 115 10.58 -8.07 -49.15
C LEU A 115 9.98 -8.19 -47.77
N SER A 116 10.47 -9.10 -46.93
CA SER A 116 10.07 -9.20 -45.55
C SER A 116 11.28 -9.24 -44.61
N CYS A 117 11.17 -8.49 -43.49
CA CYS A 117 12.12 -8.51 -42.40
C CYS A 117 11.47 -9.19 -41.20
N TRP A 118 12.09 -10.23 -40.68
CA TRP A 118 11.60 -11.06 -39.59
C TRP A 118 12.46 -10.90 -38.36
N GLN A 119 11.84 -10.53 -37.24
CA GLN A 119 12.50 -10.45 -35.95
C GLN A 119 11.82 -11.40 -34.99
N ASP A 120 12.61 -12.26 -34.34
CA ASP A 120 12.13 -13.11 -33.26
C ASP A 120 12.08 -12.29 -31.96
N LEU A 121 10.89 -12.11 -31.39
CA LEU A 121 10.64 -11.38 -30.14
C LEU A 121 10.47 -12.30 -28.94
N THR A 122 10.58 -13.61 -29.11
CA THR A 122 10.24 -14.63 -28.09
C THR A 122 10.98 -14.37 -26.79
N GLU A 123 12.30 -14.26 -26.84
CA GLU A 123 13.12 -14.06 -25.64
C GLU A 123 12.94 -12.66 -25.05
N GLN A 124 12.73 -11.65 -25.87
CA GLN A 124 12.47 -10.30 -25.40
C GLN A 124 11.14 -10.25 -24.60
N ARG A 125 10.07 -10.78 -25.17
CA ARG A 125 8.75 -10.81 -24.51
C ARG A 125 8.73 -11.67 -23.26
N LYS A 126 9.46 -12.77 -23.26
CA LYS A 126 9.64 -13.61 -22.07
C LYS A 126 10.30 -12.82 -20.93
N ARG A 127 11.36 -12.07 -21.24
CA ARG A 127 12.04 -11.22 -20.26
C ARG A 127 11.15 -10.08 -19.77
N GLU A 128 10.42 -9.44 -20.68
CA GLU A 128 9.44 -8.38 -20.34
C GLU A 128 8.35 -8.91 -19.39
N GLY A 129 7.80 -10.09 -19.70
CA GLY A 129 6.82 -10.75 -18.83
C GLY A 129 7.38 -11.12 -17.45
N GLN A 130 8.61 -11.63 -17.38
CA GLN A 130 9.30 -11.94 -16.13
C GLN A 130 9.55 -10.66 -15.30
N LEU A 131 10.01 -9.59 -15.96
CA LEU A 131 10.24 -8.30 -15.30
C LEU A 131 8.94 -7.72 -14.76
N GLN A 132 7.86 -7.77 -15.53
CA GLN A 132 6.56 -7.28 -15.11
C GLN A 132 6.00 -8.08 -13.92
N ALA A 133 6.15 -9.40 -13.92
CA ALA A 133 5.76 -10.25 -12.79
C ALA A 133 6.58 -9.92 -11.53
N ALA A 134 7.90 -9.73 -11.67
CA ALA A 134 8.78 -9.36 -10.57
C ALA A 134 8.44 -7.98 -9.98
N LEU A 135 8.10 -6.99 -10.82
CA LEU A 135 7.65 -5.68 -10.38
C LEU A 135 6.34 -5.76 -9.60
N GLN A 136 5.36 -6.51 -10.08
CA GLN A 136 4.09 -6.72 -9.36
C GLN A 136 4.31 -7.38 -7.98
N GLN A 137 5.20 -8.36 -7.92
CA GLN A 137 5.54 -9.02 -6.65
C GLN A 137 6.22 -8.05 -5.67
N LEU A 138 7.14 -7.22 -6.17
CA LEU A 138 7.82 -6.22 -5.34
C LEU A 138 6.83 -5.18 -4.78
N GLU A 139 5.93 -4.68 -5.61
CA GLU A 139 4.87 -3.75 -5.17
C GLU A 139 3.96 -4.36 -4.10
N ALA A 140 3.57 -5.62 -4.27
CA ALA A 140 2.76 -6.33 -3.28
C ALA A 140 3.51 -6.47 -1.94
N GLN A 141 4.80 -6.82 -1.97
CA GLN A 141 5.63 -6.88 -0.78
C GLN A 141 5.80 -5.52 -0.09
N GLN A 142 5.98 -4.45 -0.86
CA GLN A 142 6.09 -3.10 -0.30
C GLN A 142 4.81 -2.66 0.41
N ARG A 143 3.64 -2.97 -0.16
CA ARG A 143 2.35 -2.68 0.48
C ARG A 143 2.19 -3.46 1.79
N ALA A 144 2.45 -4.77 1.77
CA ALA A 144 2.38 -5.60 2.97
C ALA A 144 3.35 -5.12 4.07
N ASN A 145 4.59 -4.76 3.70
CA ASN A 145 5.55 -4.19 4.65
C ASN A 145 5.11 -2.83 5.21
N ALA A 146 4.46 -1.99 4.40
CA ALA A 146 3.94 -0.70 4.87
C ALA A 146 2.78 -0.88 5.87
N GLU A 147 1.91 -1.85 5.63
CA GLU A 147 0.84 -2.22 6.56
C GLU A 147 1.39 -2.75 7.89
N LEU A 148 2.32 -3.71 7.83
CA LEU A 148 2.97 -4.24 9.03
C LEU A 148 3.68 -3.15 9.85
N ARG A 149 4.35 -2.21 9.20
CA ARG A 149 5.00 -1.08 9.89
C ARG A 149 3.97 -0.16 10.57
N ARG A 150 2.83 0.08 9.94
CA ARG A 150 1.73 0.86 10.56
C ARG A 150 1.15 0.13 11.76
N GLU A 151 0.88 -1.17 11.66
CA GLU A 151 0.40 -1.99 12.77
C GLU A 151 1.41 -2.02 13.93
N MET A 152 2.69 -2.17 13.62
CA MET A 152 3.75 -2.11 14.64
C MET A 152 3.84 -0.73 15.31
N GLN A 153 3.71 0.37 14.56
CA GLN A 153 3.70 1.71 15.12
C GLN A 153 2.45 1.94 15.99
N ASP A 154 1.27 1.52 15.52
CA ASP A 154 0.03 1.63 16.28
C ASP A 154 0.08 0.80 17.58
N SER A 155 0.62 -0.41 17.55
CA SER A 155 0.80 -1.26 18.73
C SER A 155 1.83 -0.71 19.73
N GLN A 156 2.82 0.04 19.27
CA GLN A 156 3.79 0.72 20.16
C GLN A 156 3.21 1.97 20.84
N VAL A 157 2.18 2.58 20.25
CA VAL A 157 1.57 3.82 20.76
C VAL A 157 0.29 3.54 21.55
N ARG A 158 -0.37 2.40 21.31
CA ARG A 158 -1.65 2.05 21.94
C ARG A 158 -1.58 0.77 22.75
N ASP A 159 -2.29 0.77 23.86
CA ASP A 159 -2.52 -0.40 24.71
C ASP A 159 -3.48 -1.39 24.02
N ASN A 160 -3.07 -2.64 23.91
CA ASN A 160 -3.80 -3.66 23.13
C ASN A 160 -5.16 -4.04 23.72
N VAL A 161 -5.36 -3.84 25.04
CA VAL A 161 -6.62 -4.16 25.72
C VAL A 161 -7.60 -2.99 25.62
N SER A 162 -7.19 -1.80 26.03
CA SER A 162 -8.08 -0.63 26.05
C SER A 162 -8.16 0.10 24.70
N GLY A 163 -7.17 -0.07 23.81
CA GLY A 163 -6.97 0.68 22.57
C GLY A 163 -6.66 2.16 22.79
N LEU A 164 -6.33 2.57 24.01
CA LEU A 164 -5.91 3.93 24.37
C LEU A 164 -4.41 4.09 24.19
N TYR A 165 -3.93 5.32 24.24
CA TYR A 165 -2.51 5.59 24.18
C TYR A 165 -1.77 5.04 25.40
N HIS A 166 -0.50 4.66 25.23
CA HIS A 166 0.41 4.32 26.30
C HIS A 166 0.91 5.55 27.07
N ARG A 167 1.44 5.31 28.26
CA ARG A 167 2.00 6.32 29.15
C ARG A 167 3.01 7.25 28.46
N ALA A 168 3.93 6.69 27.67
CA ALA A 168 4.95 7.47 26.99
C ALA A 168 4.37 8.52 26.04
N HIS A 169 3.33 8.15 25.28
CA HIS A 169 2.62 9.08 24.42
C HIS A 169 1.95 10.21 25.20
N PHE A 170 1.29 9.87 26.32
CA PHE A 170 0.68 10.85 27.21
C PHE A 170 1.69 11.86 27.73
N GLU A 171 2.84 11.41 28.23
CA GLU A 171 3.89 12.27 28.76
C GLU A 171 4.45 13.23 27.71
N GLU A 172 4.56 12.80 26.46
CA GLU A 172 4.96 13.65 25.33
C GLU A 172 3.90 14.70 25.01
N GLN A 173 2.63 14.32 24.92
CA GLN A 173 1.51 15.24 24.65
C GLN A 173 1.35 16.25 25.79
N LEU A 174 1.48 15.81 27.04
CA LEU A 174 1.39 16.67 28.21
C LEU A 174 2.48 17.77 28.21
N ARG A 175 3.71 17.42 27.85
CA ARG A 175 4.80 18.41 27.72
C ARG A 175 4.49 19.43 26.62
N ARG A 176 4.03 18.97 25.46
CA ARG A 176 3.64 19.84 24.33
C ARG A 176 2.52 20.80 24.72
N GLU A 177 1.49 20.30 25.41
CA GLU A 177 0.34 21.11 25.82
C GLU A 177 0.77 22.16 26.89
N ALA A 178 1.65 21.78 27.81
CA ALA A 178 2.19 22.72 28.80
C ALA A 178 3.02 23.84 28.14
N ASP A 179 3.84 23.52 27.15
CA ASP A 179 4.60 24.51 26.38
C ASP A 179 3.68 25.46 25.60
N LEU A 180 2.63 24.95 24.97
CA LEU A 180 1.62 25.74 24.26
C LEU A 180 0.84 26.62 25.23
N SER A 181 0.39 26.08 26.35
CA SER A 181 -0.31 26.81 27.40
C SER A 181 0.51 28.00 27.92
N SER A 182 1.81 27.77 28.15
CA SER A 182 2.71 28.83 28.64
C SER A 182 2.89 29.99 27.62
N ARG A 183 2.89 29.65 26.31
CA ARG A 183 3.05 30.66 25.23
C ARG A 183 1.76 31.40 24.88
N GLU A 184 0.64 30.69 24.84
CA GLU A 184 -0.64 31.21 24.36
C GLU A 184 -1.61 31.55 25.46
N GLN A 185 -1.22 31.37 26.73
CA GLN A 185 -2.07 31.55 27.92
C GLN A 185 -3.39 30.76 27.85
N ARG A 186 -3.32 29.56 27.29
CA ARG A 186 -4.49 28.66 27.14
C ARG A 186 -4.54 27.67 28.29
N GLU A 187 -5.73 27.45 28.81
CA GLU A 187 -5.96 26.45 29.84
C GLU A 187 -6.01 25.06 29.23
N PHE A 188 -5.55 24.06 29.96
CA PHE A 188 -5.84 22.67 29.69
C PHE A 188 -6.08 21.94 31.01
N ALA A 189 -6.73 20.78 30.94
CA ALA A 189 -6.99 19.95 32.12
C ALA A 189 -6.49 18.53 31.90
N ILE A 190 -6.17 17.88 33.00
CA ILE A 190 -5.96 16.44 33.05
C ILE A 190 -6.94 15.80 34.00
N VAL A 191 -7.30 14.55 33.69
CA VAL A 191 -8.23 13.78 34.48
C VAL A 191 -7.60 12.43 34.80
N SER A 192 -7.27 12.17 36.06
CA SER A 192 -6.93 10.84 36.52
C SER A 192 -8.21 10.02 36.72
N VAL A 193 -8.25 8.82 36.19
CA VAL A 193 -9.41 7.90 36.23
C VAL A 193 -8.97 6.53 36.73
N SER A 194 -9.75 5.96 37.62
CA SER A 194 -9.53 4.57 38.10
C SER A 194 -10.86 3.83 38.13
N VAL A 195 -10.86 2.55 37.76
CA VAL A 195 -12.04 1.69 37.91
C VAL A 195 -12.20 1.34 39.37
N ASP A 196 -13.42 1.49 39.90
CA ASP A 196 -13.73 1.14 41.26
C ASP A 196 -13.92 -0.38 41.43
N GLY A 197 -13.40 -0.93 42.52
CA GLY A 197 -13.64 -2.34 42.88
C GLY A 197 -13.05 -3.37 41.93
N MET A 198 -11.99 -3.06 41.18
CA MET A 198 -11.37 -3.97 40.21
C MET A 198 -10.92 -5.30 40.85
N ASP A 199 -10.42 -5.24 42.07
CA ASP A 199 -10.02 -6.47 42.78
C ASP A 199 -11.21 -7.36 43.12
N SER A 200 -12.36 -6.79 43.53
CA SER A 200 -13.60 -7.53 43.77
C SER A 200 -14.15 -8.13 42.47
N ILE A 201 -14.04 -7.42 41.32
CA ILE A 201 -14.40 -7.96 40.01
C ILE A 201 -13.52 -9.17 39.68
N ARG A 202 -12.21 -9.05 39.92
CA ARG A 202 -11.24 -10.13 39.70
C ARG A 202 -11.51 -11.35 40.55
N GLU A 203 -11.80 -11.15 41.81
CA GLU A 203 -12.12 -12.25 42.77
C GLU A 203 -13.44 -12.97 42.41
N ALA A 204 -14.46 -12.22 42.00
CA ALA A 204 -15.76 -12.76 41.66
C ALA A 204 -15.85 -13.41 40.29
N HIS A 205 -15.15 -12.87 39.29
CA HIS A 205 -15.35 -13.22 37.87
C HIS A 205 -14.05 -13.63 37.13
N GLY A 206 -12.87 -13.54 37.76
CA GLY A 206 -11.59 -13.88 37.17
C GLY A 206 -10.90 -12.74 36.42
N ALA A 207 -9.66 -12.99 35.99
CA ALA A 207 -8.82 -11.97 35.38
C ALA A 207 -9.39 -11.46 34.03
N ASP A 208 -9.94 -12.34 33.20
CA ASP A 208 -10.46 -12.00 31.87
C ASP A 208 -11.59 -10.98 31.93
N SER A 209 -12.43 -11.05 33.02
CA SER A 209 -13.48 -10.07 33.24
C SER A 209 -12.94 -8.66 33.45
N CYS A 210 -11.79 -8.52 34.12
CA CYS A 210 -11.12 -7.24 34.31
C CYS A 210 -10.64 -6.65 32.96
N GLU A 211 -10.14 -7.48 32.04
CA GLU A 211 -9.74 -7.02 30.71
C GLU A 211 -10.95 -6.50 29.92
N LEU A 212 -12.09 -7.16 30.00
CA LEU A 212 -13.33 -6.69 29.37
C LEU A 212 -13.82 -5.35 29.94
N VAL A 213 -13.66 -5.15 31.24
CA VAL A 213 -14.00 -3.86 31.89
C VAL A 213 -13.03 -2.75 31.40
N VAL A 214 -11.73 -3.05 31.33
CA VAL A 214 -10.71 -2.15 30.77
C VAL A 214 -11.01 -1.79 29.33
N GLU A 215 -11.37 -2.77 28.51
CA GLU A 215 -11.78 -2.57 27.11
C GLU A 215 -13.04 -1.69 27.01
N ALA A 216 -14.06 -1.96 27.81
CA ALA A 216 -15.28 -1.17 27.85
C ALA A 216 -15.01 0.28 28.25
N LEU A 217 -14.20 0.50 29.29
CA LEU A 217 -13.79 1.85 29.70
C LEU A 217 -12.98 2.54 28.59
N GLY A 218 -12.08 1.83 27.92
CA GLY A 218 -11.32 2.34 26.79
C GLY A 218 -12.23 2.82 25.65
N ARG A 219 -13.28 2.07 25.32
CA ARG A 219 -14.28 2.49 24.33
C ARG A 219 -15.05 3.73 24.78
N LEU A 220 -15.49 3.77 26.04
CA LEU A 220 -16.21 4.92 26.60
C LEU A 220 -15.36 6.19 26.64
N LEU A 221 -14.08 6.08 27.03
CA LEU A 221 -13.14 7.20 27.01
C LEU A 221 -12.96 7.73 25.59
N ARG A 222 -12.73 6.88 24.59
CA ARG A 222 -12.61 7.31 23.20
C ARG A 222 -13.87 7.98 22.67
N ALA A 223 -15.03 7.42 22.95
CA ALA A 223 -16.32 7.99 22.50
C ALA A 223 -16.63 9.35 23.10
N ASN A 224 -16.07 9.67 24.28
CA ASN A 224 -16.30 10.90 25.01
C ASN A 224 -15.11 11.88 24.95
N THR A 225 -14.10 11.64 24.13
CA THR A 225 -12.95 12.50 23.91
C THR A 225 -12.90 13.00 22.46
N ARG A 226 -12.34 14.21 22.23
CA ARG A 226 -12.15 14.80 20.89
C ARG A 226 -10.83 14.34 20.30
N ALA A 227 -10.62 14.59 19.01
CA ALA A 227 -9.37 14.25 18.32
C ALA A 227 -8.12 14.93 18.93
N MET A 228 -8.30 16.10 19.57
CA MET A 228 -7.21 16.82 20.25
C MET A 228 -6.97 16.35 21.69
N ASP A 229 -7.88 15.57 22.26
CA ASP A 229 -7.75 15.02 23.60
C ASP A 229 -6.92 13.71 23.52
N SER A 230 -6.21 13.39 24.59
CA SER A 230 -5.39 12.19 24.64
C SER A 230 -5.79 11.30 25.82
N PRO A 231 -6.74 10.36 25.61
CA PRO A 231 -7.05 9.33 26.59
C PRO A 231 -5.98 8.26 26.59
N CYS A 232 -5.41 7.96 27.76
CA CYS A 232 -4.29 7.04 27.93
C CYS A 232 -4.53 6.04 29.05
N ARG A 233 -3.93 4.86 28.93
CA ARG A 233 -3.81 3.88 30.01
C ARG A 233 -2.43 3.95 30.64
N LEU A 234 -2.36 4.16 31.95
CA LEU A 234 -1.09 4.20 32.70
C LEU A 234 -0.62 2.83 33.16
N GLY A 235 -1.52 1.85 33.17
CA GLY A 235 -1.31 0.46 33.61
C GLY A 235 -2.37 0.03 34.62
N GLY A 236 -2.62 -1.27 34.69
CA GLY A 236 -3.64 -1.86 35.58
C GLY A 236 -5.03 -1.25 35.32
N ASP A 237 -5.64 -0.72 36.35
CA ASP A 237 -6.95 -0.06 36.38
C ASP A 237 -6.85 1.48 36.27
N ARG A 238 -5.66 2.04 36.00
CA ARG A 238 -5.40 3.49 36.00
C ARG A 238 -5.35 4.06 34.58
N PHE A 239 -6.08 5.13 34.39
CA PHE A 239 -6.15 5.88 33.15
C PHE A 239 -5.96 7.36 33.41
N VAL A 240 -5.60 8.08 32.36
CA VAL A 240 -5.50 9.55 32.37
C VAL A 240 -6.04 10.11 31.05
N VAL A 241 -6.68 11.25 31.11
CA VAL A 241 -7.14 11.97 29.92
C VAL A 241 -6.55 13.37 29.92
N LEU A 242 -5.85 13.73 28.87
CA LEU A 242 -5.47 15.11 28.59
C LEU A 242 -6.59 15.78 27.78
N LEU A 243 -7.12 16.88 28.29
CA LEU A 243 -8.19 17.68 27.67
C LEU A 243 -7.59 19.02 27.19
N SER A 244 -7.22 19.09 25.95
CA SER A 244 -6.55 20.24 25.35
C SER A 244 -7.49 21.44 25.22
N GLY A 245 -7.01 22.62 25.58
CA GLY A 245 -7.76 23.88 25.46
C GLY A 245 -9.04 23.89 26.30
N MET A 246 -9.07 23.21 27.44
CA MET A 246 -10.27 23.04 28.28
C MET A 246 -9.98 23.41 29.71
N GLY A 247 -10.72 24.40 30.24
CA GLY A 247 -10.66 24.78 31.64
C GLY A 247 -11.44 23.85 32.57
N LEU A 248 -11.26 24.03 33.88
CA LEU A 248 -11.73 23.15 34.95
C LEU A 248 -13.25 22.90 34.89
N ALA A 249 -14.06 23.95 34.66
CA ALA A 249 -15.53 23.83 34.66
C ALA A 249 -16.06 22.97 33.49
N MET A 250 -15.52 23.17 32.30
CA MET A 250 -15.89 22.36 31.12
C MET A 250 -15.41 20.94 31.26
N ALA A 251 -14.19 20.73 31.77
CA ALA A 251 -13.66 19.41 32.05
C ALA A 251 -14.54 18.64 33.04
N HIS A 252 -14.98 19.32 34.12
CA HIS A 252 -15.90 18.74 35.09
C HIS A 252 -17.21 18.28 34.46
N SER A 253 -17.88 19.14 33.72
CA SER A 253 -19.18 18.82 33.10
C SER A 253 -19.08 17.62 32.18
N ARG A 254 -18.00 17.57 31.37
CA ARG A 254 -17.78 16.49 30.42
C ARG A 254 -17.44 15.16 31.10
N MET A 255 -16.59 15.20 32.09
CA MET A 255 -16.19 13.99 32.84
C MET A 255 -17.29 13.46 33.73
N GLU A 256 -18.16 14.32 34.25
CA GLU A 256 -19.36 13.89 34.96
C GLU A 256 -20.34 13.14 34.04
N HIS A 257 -20.47 13.57 32.79
CA HIS A 257 -21.23 12.83 31.79
C HIS A 257 -20.61 11.43 31.55
N LEU A 258 -19.30 11.37 31.36
CA LEU A 258 -18.57 10.10 31.20
C LEU A 258 -18.73 9.17 32.43
N ARG A 259 -18.59 9.71 33.64
CA ARG A 259 -18.80 8.95 34.88
C ARG A 259 -20.17 8.27 34.93
N LYS A 260 -21.23 9.05 34.58
CA LYS A 260 -22.59 8.51 34.49
C LYS A 260 -22.75 7.45 33.42
N ALA A 261 -22.11 7.65 32.26
CA ALA A 261 -22.12 6.66 31.20
C ALA A 261 -21.43 5.35 31.63
N CYS A 262 -20.32 5.43 32.36
CA CYS A 262 -19.65 4.25 32.93
C CYS A 262 -20.57 3.51 33.92
N ALA A 263 -21.21 4.22 34.84
CA ALA A 263 -22.12 3.64 35.83
C ALA A 263 -23.38 2.97 35.23
N GLN A 264 -23.76 3.38 34.02
CA GLN A 264 -24.89 2.77 33.29
C GLN A 264 -24.43 1.62 32.37
N HIS A 265 -23.12 1.48 32.12
CA HIS A 265 -22.60 0.46 31.25
C HIS A 265 -22.45 -0.88 31.97
N ILE A 266 -22.89 -1.94 31.30
CA ILE A 266 -22.83 -3.31 31.81
C ILE A 266 -21.95 -4.13 30.89
N VAL A 267 -20.93 -4.78 31.44
CA VAL A 267 -20.09 -5.74 30.74
C VAL A 267 -20.68 -7.13 30.87
N ALA A 268 -20.95 -7.82 29.77
CA ALA A 268 -21.42 -9.20 29.78
C ALA A 268 -20.23 -10.15 29.71
N TYR A 269 -20.16 -11.10 30.68
CA TYR A 269 -19.12 -12.12 30.71
C TYR A 269 -19.70 -13.44 31.23
N ASN A 270 -19.56 -14.52 30.46
CA ASN A 270 -20.08 -15.87 30.82
C ASN A 270 -21.54 -15.88 31.26
N GLY A 271 -22.43 -15.11 30.62
CA GLY A 271 -23.83 -14.99 30.95
C GLY A 271 -24.14 -14.13 32.19
N GLN A 272 -23.13 -13.56 32.83
CA GLN A 272 -23.26 -12.64 33.95
C GLN A 272 -23.13 -11.19 33.52
N GLN A 273 -23.77 -10.29 34.27
CA GLN A 273 -23.69 -8.83 34.03
C GLN A 273 -22.78 -8.21 35.08
N ILE A 274 -21.72 -7.58 34.64
CA ILE A 274 -20.73 -6.93 35.50
C ILE A 274 -20.91 -5.42 35.38
N PRO A 275 -21.58 -4.75 36.34
CA PRO A 275 -21.60 -3.30 36.43
C PRO A 275 -20.24 -2.81 36.94
N PHE A 276 -19.80 -1.64 36.48
CA PHE A 276 -18.61 -1.00 37.00
C PHE A 276 -18.79 0.51 37.12
N THR A 277 -18.05 1.11 38.02
CA THR A 277 -18.01 2.57 38.18
C THR A 277 -16.55 3.06 38.11
N VAL A 278 -16.40 4.35 38.06
CA VAL A 278 -15.08 4.99 37.99
C VAL A 278 -15.01 6.14 38.97
N SER A 279 -13.84 6.28 39.60
CA SER A 279 -13.49 7.46 40.37
C SER A 279 -12.56 8.35 39.56
N MET A 280 -12.83 9.65 39.56
CA MET A 280 -12.12 10.63 38.75
C MET A 280 -11.60 11.79 39.57
N GLY A 281 -10.42 12.32 39.22
CA GLY A 281 -9.85 13.53 39.77
C GLY A 281 -9.42 14.46 38.65
N ILE A 282 -9.83 15.73 38.68
CA ILE A 282 -9.50 16.73 37.68
C ILE A 282 -8.58 17.78 38.25
N ALA A 283 -7.55 18.09 37.49
CA ALA A 283 -6.67 19.26 37.70
C ALA A 283 -6.52 20.04 36.42
N SER A 284 -6.36 21.35 36.52
CA SER A 284 -6.16 22.22 35.35
C SER A 284 -4.91 23.11 35.50
N PHE A 285 -4.26 23.32 34.38
CA PHE A 285 -3.11 24.18 34.30
C PHE A 285 -3.54 25.52 33.66
N PRO A 286 -3.13 26.69 34.22
CA PRO A 286 -2.22 26.85 35.38
C PRO A 286 -2.94 26.93 36.75
N HIS A 287 -4.29 26.79 36.82
CA HIS A 287 -5.08 27.17 37.99
C HIS A 287 -4.92 26.28 39.23
N THR A 288 -4.69 24.98 39.06
CA THR A 288 -4.54 24.02 40.18
C THR A 288 -3.12 23.53 40.37
N ALA A 289 -2.21 23.95 39.50
CA ALA A 289 -0.80 23.56 39.55
C ALA A 289 0.08 24.49 38.72
N GLY A 290 1.28 24.79 39.19
CA GLY A 290 2.27 25.61 38.51
C GLY A 290 3.27 24.80 37.64
N SER A 291 3.23 23.48 37.71
CA SER A 291 4.09 22.59 36.94
C SER A 291 3.35 21.31 36.52
N VAL A 292 3.87 20.65 35.48
CA VAL A 292 3.33 19.38 34.96
C VAL A 292 3.31 18.28 36.04
N ASP A 293 4.37 18.16 36.83
CA ASP A 293 4.47 17.15 37.89
C ASP A 293 3.48 17.44 39.03
N GLU A 294 3.27 18.70 39.33
CA GLU A 294 2.27 19.09 40.33
C GLU A 294 0.86 18.87 39.83
N LEU A 295 0.61 19.12 38.55
CA LEU A 295 -0.68 18.89 37.88
C LEU A 295 -1.09 17.41 38.00
N MET A 296 -0.18 16.48 37.66
CA MET A 296 -0.40 15.03 37.80
C MET A 296 -0.70 14.65 39.24
N ARG A 297 0.12 15.09 40.19
CA ARG A 297 -0.10 14.82 41.62
C ARG A 297 -1.43 15.37 42.12
N SER A 298 -1.83 16.54 41.63
CA SER A 298 -3.10 17.15 42.02
C SER A 298 -4.31 16.41 41.49
N ALA A 299 -4.27 15.94 40.24
CA ALA A 299 -5.32 15.07 39.67
C ALA A 299 -5.39 13.72 40.40
N ASP A 300 -4.25 13.09 40.70
CA ASP A 300 -4.20 11.82 41.43
C ASP A 300 -4.73 11.96 42.86
N ARG A 301 -4.41 13.04 43.59
CA ARG A 301 -4.98 13.31 44.92
C ARG A 301 -6.49 13.50 44.88
N ALA A 302 -6.98 14.24 43.88
CA ALA A 302 -8.41 14.45 43.69
C ALA A 302 -9.13 13.12 43.35
N MET A 303 -8.52 12.24 42.55
CA MET A 303 -9.05 10.91 42.25
C MET A 303 -9.09 10.03 43.52
N ALA A 304 -8.01 10.02 44.33
CA ALA A 304 -8.00 9.30 45.60
C ALA A 304 -9.12 9.78 46.51
N ALA A 305 -9.36 11.08 46.65
CA ALA A 305 -10.47 11.65 47.40
C ALA A 305 -11.85 11.23 46.85
N SER A 306 -11.97 10.96 45.57
CA SER A 306 -13.20 10.37 44.98
C SER A 306 -13.41 8.93 45.42
N ARG A 307 -12.34 8.13 45.47
CA ARG A 307 -12.38 6.75 45.97
C ARG A 307 -12.75 6.67 47.47
N ASP A 308 -12.15 7.56 48.26
CA ASP A 308 -12.41 7.64 49.72
C ASP A 308 -13.87 8.00 50.04
N LYS A 309 -14.59 8.68 49.12
CA LYS A 309 -16.03 8.97 49.23
C LYS A 309 -16.94 7.79 48.87
N GLY A 310 -16.36 6.64 48.65
CA GLY A 310 -17.12 5.40 48.32
C GLY A 310 -17.11 5.06 46.83
N GLY A 311 -16.27 5.70 46.03
CA GLY A 311 -16.21 5.48 44.58
C GLY A 311 -17.35 6.16 43.82
N ASN A 312 -17.36 5.94 42.49
CA ASN A 312 -18.33 6.56 41.57
C ASN A 312 -18.48 8.09 41.77
N HIS A 313 -17.35 8.75 41.95
CA HIS A 313 -17.27 10.19 42.24
C HIS A 313 -16.28 10.88 41.34
N LEU A 314 -16.49 12.21 41.17
CA LEU A 314 -15.58 13.10 40.51
C LEU A 314 -15.23 14.23 41.47
N THR A 315 -13.94 14.44 41.71
CA THR A 315 -13.45 15.51 42.61
C THR A 315 -12.54 16.46 41.81
N LEU A 316 -12.70 17.75 42.03
CA LEU A 316 -11.83 18.79 41.50
C LEU A 316 -10.64 18.99 42.43
N SER A 317 -9.47 19.22 41.89
CA SER A 317 -8.32 19.67 42.63
C SER A 317 -8.53 21.12 43.12
N SER A 318 -8.01 21.44 44.30
CA SER A 318 -8.07 22.80 44.86
C SER A 318 -7.35 23.80 43.97
N ILE A 319 -7.97 24.95 43.74
CA ILE A 319 -7.38 26.07 43.00
C ILE A 319 -6.26 26.68 43.86
N GLN A 320 -5.08 26.85 43.31
CA GLN A 320 -3.99 27.55 43.92
C GLN A 320 -4.17 29.05 43.68
N PHE A 321 -4.41 29.79 44.73
CA PHE A 321 -4.36 31.25 44.64
C PHE A 321 -2.87 31.67 44.67
N VAL A 322 -2.32 32.02 43.51
CA VAL A 322 -1.03 32.71 43.47
C VAL A 322 -1.25 34.10 44.05
N LEU A 323 -0.85 34.29 45.30
CA LEU A 323 -0.72 35.62 45.84
C LEU A 323 0.41 36.31 45.04
N SER A 324 -0.02 37.19 44.12
CA SER A 324 0.92 38.10 43.42
C SER A 324 1.55 39.03 44.48
N HIS A 325 2.82 38.84 44.75
CA HIS A 325 3.67 39.79 45.47
C HIS A 325 4.25 40.81 44.50
#